data_b8ef5aa5eb05fabc1d30c017584c3d8f
#
_entry.id   b8ef5aa5eb05fabc1d30c017584c3d8f
#
_cell.length_a   1.000
_cell.length_b   1.000
_cell.length_c   1.000
_cell.angle_alpha   90.00
_cell.angle_beta   90.00
_cell.angle_gamma   90.00
#
_symmetry.space_group_name_H-M   'P 1'
#
loop_
_entity.id
_entity.type
_entity.pdbx_description
1 polymer ?
#
loop_
_entity_poly.entity_id
_entity_poly.type
_entity_poly.pdbx_seq_one_letter_code
_entity_poly.pdbx_strand_id
1 'polypeptide(L)'
;AIDEVNEVINSGRFALAANYSDNFKEDISGNPEIIFGIPFENKYASGNYYANKWIHTAGRAVWDFNGWATGGSTALPQFLDTYDEDDGRFSATWTVGQQYDRSGSPIMVEGEPLVYTREIHSIDNPGCYPFEGARLIKYEILSGDFGSSYDDIPFFRLADAYMIKAECLLRLGGYKGETEQTAADLVTAVRQRAFRDNPAKAARTVAQLKGGSVY
;
A
#
# COMPACT_ATOMS: atom_id res chain seq x y z
N ALA A 1 13.20 21.06 -8.44
CA ALA A 1 12.68 19.69 -8.19
C ALA A 1 13.42 18.65 -9.03
N ILE A 2 13.48 18.76 -10.40
CA ILE A 2 14.14 17.73 -11.23
C ILE A 2 15.63 17.58 -10.86
N ASP A 3 16.36 18.67 -10.72
CA ASP A 3 17.79 18.60 -10.41
C ASP A 3 18.02 17.92 -9.05
N GLU A 4 17.23 18.24 -8.03
CA GLU A 4 17.30 17.62 -6.70
C GLU A 4 17.01 16.11 -6.72
N VAL A 5 15.93 15.70 -7.40
CA VAL A 5 15.63 14.26 -7.48
C VAL A 5 16.64 13.52 -8.35
N ASN A 6 17.26 14.18 -9.33
CA ASN A 6 18.35 13.61 -10.12
C ASN A 6 19.59 13.34 -9.25
N GLU A 7 19.92 14.20 -8.30
CA GLU A 7 21.00 13.93 -7.34
C GLU A 7 20.73 12.67 -6.54
N VAL A 8 19.50 12.49 -6.06
CA VAL A 8 19.11 11.27 -5.32
C VAL A 8 19.19 10.03 -6.21
N ILE A 9 18.58 10.08 -7.40
CA ILE A 9 18.53 8.95 -8.34
C ILE A 9 19.94 8.56 -8.80
N ASN A 10 20.75 9.53 -9.18
CA ASN A 10 22.10 9.31 -9.71
C ASN A 10 23.14 9.00 -8.63
N SER A 11 22.80 9.16 -7.36
CA SER A 11 23.70 8.81 -6.26
C SER A 11 24.03 7.31 -6.22
N GLY A 12 23.18 6.45 -6.80
CA GLY A 12 23.33 5.01 -6.77
C GLY A 12 23.16 4.39 -5.36
N ARG A 13 22.73 5.17 -4.38
CA ARG A 13 22.56 4.73 -2.99
C ARG A 13 21.28 3.97 -2.77
N PHE A 14 20.29 4.16 -3.62
CA PHE A 14 18.94 3.62 -3.46
C PHE A 14 18.58 2.72 -4.65
N ALA A 15 17.75 1.72 -4.40
CA ALA A 15 17.21 0.83 -5.42
C ALA A 15 15.74 0.51 -5.09
N LEU A 16 14.90 0.30 -6.12
CA LEU A 16 13.53 -0.14 -5.88
C LEU A 16 13.52 -1.50 -5.17
N ALA A 17 12.77 -1.63 -4.09
CA ALA A 17 12.58 -2.89 -3.40
C ALA A 17 11.92 -3.91 -4.34
N ALA A 18 12.35 -5.16 -4.22
CA ALA A 18 11.86 -6.22 -5.09
C ALA A 18 10.36 -6.46 -4.92
N ASN A 19 9.84 -6.42 -3.68
CA ASN A 19 8.42 -6.52 -3.40
C ASN A 19 7.90 -5.18 -2.91
N TYR A 20 6.66 -4.84 -3.29
CA TYR A 20 6.01 -3.64 -2.79
C TYR A 20 5.85 -3.65 -1.27
N SER A 21 5.47 -4.79 -0.70
CA SER A 21 5.25 -4.98 0.73
C SER A 21 6.49 -4.83 1.60
N ASP A 22 7.70 -5.03 1.03
CA ASP A 22 8.95 -4.87 1.78
C ASP A 22 9.15 -3.45 2.32
N ASN A 23 8.46 -2.46 1.73
CA ASN A 23 8.51 -1.07 2.19
C ASN A 23 7.64 -0.80 3.44
N PHE A 24 6.87 -1.77 3.89
CA PHE A 24 5.86 -1.60 4.96
C PHE A 24 5.97 -2.68 6.02
N LYS A 25 7.18 -3.21 6.19
CA LYS A 25 7.52 -4.13 7.27
C LYS A 25 7.72 -3.36 8.56
N GLU A 26 7.69 -4.08 9.68
CA GLU A 26 7.91 -3.50 10.99
C GLU A 26 9.25 -2.74 11.04
N ASP A 27 10.32 -3.36 10.56
CA ASP A 27 11.65 -2.73 10.43
C ASP A 27 12.01 -2.55 8.95
N ILE A 28 12.16 -1.30 8.51
CA ILE A 28 12.58 -0.93 7.15
C ILE A 28 14.01 -0.41 7.09
N SER A 29 14.79 -0.48 8.17
CA SER A 29 16.13 0.12 8.26
C SER A 29 17.12 -0.40 7.22
N GLY A 30 16.96 -1.63 6.76
CA GLY A 30 17.80 -2.24 5.72
C GLY A 30 17.23 -2.18 4.32
N ASN A 31 16.08 -1.53 4.11
CA ASN A 31 15.41 -1.50 2.83
C ASN A 31 16.08 -0.49 1.88
N PRO A 32 16.60 -0.94 0.71
CA PRO A 32 17.34 -0.07 -0.21
C PRO A 32 16.48 1.02 -0.87
N GLU A 33 15.16 0.93 -0.81
CA GLU A 33 14.28 1.94 -1.40
C GLU A 33 14.02 3.13 -0.47
N ILE A 34 14.20 2.97 0.84
CA ILE A 34 13.87 3.98 1.83
C ILE A 34 14.92 5.10 1.84
N ILE A 35 14.50 6.32 1.51
CA ILE A 35 15.32 7.52 1.59
C ILE A 35 15.23 8.13 2.99
N PHE A 36 14.01 8.19 3.53
CA PHE A 36 13.73 8.67 4.87
C PHE A 36 12.55 7.90 5.46
N GLY A 37 12.79 7.29 6.62
CA GLY A 37 11.77 6.60 7.42
C GLY A 37 11.62 7.24 8.79
N ILE A 38 10.43 7.17 9.34
CA ILE A 38 10.14 7.55 10.72
C ILE A 38 10.11 6.27 11.55
N PRO A 39 11.10 6.06 12.40
CA PRO A 39 11.18 4.83 13.18
C PRO A 39 10.14 4.79 14.29
N PHE A 40 9.54 3.63 14.46
CA PHE A 40 8.74 3.28 15.63
C PHE A 40 9.39 2.11 16.35
N GLU A 41 9.32 2.11 17.68
CA GLU A 41 9.80 1.00 18.46
C GLU A 41 9.15 0.97 19.83
N ASN A 42 9.13 -0.20 20.45
CA ASN A 42 8.35 -0.48 21.64
C ASN A 42 8.69 0.43 22.84
N LYS A 43 9.95 0.76 23.02
CA LYS A 43 10.43 1.39 24.26
C LYS A 43 10.35 2.91 24.23
N TYR A 44 10.68 3.53 23.10
CA TYR A 44 10.87 4.97 23.02
C TYR A 44 9.93 5.68 22.02
N ALA A 45 9.39 4.98 21.07
CA ALA A 45 8.59 5.55 19.98
C ALA A 45 7.45 4.62 19.55
N SER A 46 6.61 4.22 20.50
CA SER A 46 5.42 3.40 20.20
C SER A 46 4.30 4.20 19.55
N GLY A 47 3.43 3.54 18.81
CA GLY A 47 2.16 4.15 18.44
C GLY A 47 1.79 4.19 16.96
N ASN A 48 2.30 3.30 16.15
CA ASN A 48 1.67 3.06 14.86
C ASN A 48 0.36 2.29 15.06
N TYR A 49 -0.79 2.96 14.82
CA TYR A 49 -2.12 2.39 15.07
C TYR A 49 -2.88 2.05 13.79
N TYR A 50 -2.21 1.85 12.66
CA TYR A 50 -2.91 1.61 11.39
C TYR A 50 -3.75 0.33 11.43
N ALA A 51 -3.17 -0.80 11.81
CA ALA A 51 -3.91 -2.06 11.93
C ALA A 51 -5.13 -1.94 12.87
N ASN A 52 -4.95 -1.28 14.00
CA ASN A 52 -5.99 -1.11 15.02
C ASN A 52 -7.24 -0.41 14.49
N LYS A 53 -7.08 0.55 13.59
CA LYS A 53 -8.19 1.36 13.06
C LYS A 53 -8.99 0.64 11.99
N TRP A 54 -8.35 -0.25 11.23
CA TRP A 54 -8.95 -0.84 10.04
C TRP A 54 -9.51 -2.25 10.29
N ILE A 55 -8.87 -3.05 11.12
CA ILE A 55 -9.25 -4.43 11.38
C ILE A 55 -10.46 -4.49 12.32
N HIS A 56 -11.47 -5.29 11.99
CA HIS A 56 -12.55 -5.63 12.91
C HIS A 56 -12.00 -6.40 14.11
N THR A 57 -12.60 -6.21 15.28
CA THR A 57 -12.14 -6.85 16.54
C THR A 57 -11.95 -8.37 16.41
N ALA A 58 -12.89 -9.07 15.74
CA ALA A 58 -12.77 -10.51 15.51
C ALA A 58 -11.65 -10.85 14.51
N GLY A 59 -11.35 -9.97 13.57
CA GLY A 59 -10.28 -10.15 12.58
C GLY A 59 -8.87 -10.23 13.16
N ARG A 60 -8.70 -9.87 14.42
CA ARG A 60 -7.42 -10.06 15.14
C ARG A 60 -6.95 -11.51 15.14
N ALA A 61 -7.87 -12.47 15.09
CA ALA A 61 -7.54 -13.88 15.07
C ALA A 61 -6.77 -14.32 13.81
N VAL A 62 -6.81 -13.55 12.72
CA VAL A 62 -6.01 -13.81 11.51
C VAL A 62 -4.52 -13.81 11.83
N TRP A 63 -4.07 -12.89 12.69
CA TRP A 63 -2.65 -12.70 13.06
C TRP A 63 -2.32 -13.06 14.50
N ASP A 64 -3.30 -13.57 15.27
CA ASP A 64 -3.13 -13.71 16.72
C ASP A 64 -2.74 -12.36 17.37
N PHE A 65 -3.38 -11.30 16.89
CA PHE A 65 -3.08 -9.93 17.31
C PHE A 65 -3.72 -9.62 18.67
N ASN A 66 -2.90 -9.30 19.67
CA ASN A 66 -3.36 -9.07 21.05
C ASN A 66 -3.81 -7.63 21.34
N GLY A 67 -3.63 -6.73 20.39
CA GLY A 67 -4.05 -5.34 20.49
C GLY A 67 -5.56 -5.15 20.39
N TRP A 68 -6.00 -3.93 20.63
CA TRP A 68 -7.37 -3.51 20.33
C TRP A 68 -7.53 -3.31 18.81
N ALA A 69 -8.75 -3.50 18.31
CA ALA A 69 -9.11 -3.21 16.93
C ALA A 69 -10.55 -2.69 16.89
N THR A 70 -10.80 -1.67 16.10
CA THR A 70 -12.09 -0.97 16.08
C THR A 70 -12.90 -1.23 14.82
N GLY A 71 -12.26 -1.62 13.71
CA GLY A 71 -12.92 -1.76 12.43
C GLY A 71 -13.55 -0.49 11.88
N GLY A 72 -13.06 0.68 12.34
CA GLY A 72 -13.71 1.96 12.10
C GLY A 72 -13.48 2.58 10.73
N SER A 73 -12.64 1.98 9.88
CA SER A 73 -12.31 2.52 8.57
C SER A 73 -12.32 1.43 7.50
N THR A 74 -12.70 1.83 6.28
CA THR A 74 -12.72 0.94 5.13
C THR A 74 -12.46 1.72 3.84
N ALA A 75 -11.99 1.03 2.78
CA ALA A 75 -11.84 1.65 1.49
C ALA A 75 -13.19 1.79 0.77
N LEU A 76 -13.36 2.90 0.06
CA LEU A 76 -14.52 3.09 -0.82
C LEU A 76 -14.41 2.19 -2.06
N PRO A 77 -15.51 1.58 -2.53
CA PRO A 77 -15.51 0.72 -3.72
C PRO A 77 -14.90 1.40 -4.94
N GLN A 78 -15.24 2.67 -5.20
CA GLN A 78 -14.72 3.44 -6.33
C GLN A 78 -13.19 3.57 -6.31
N PHE A 79 -12.59 3.64 -5.12
CA PHE A 79 -11.13 3.64 -4.98
C PHE A 79 -10.55 2.25 -5.29
N LEU A 80 -11.20 1.20 -4.82
CA LEU A 80 -10.76 -0.17 -5.11
C LEU A 80 -10.83 -0.50 -6.60
N ASP A 81 -11.78 0.10 -7.33
CA ASP A 81 -11.94 -0.06 -8.77
C ASP A 81 -10.81 0.60 -9.59
N THR A 82 -9.99 1.43 -8.97
CA THR A 82 -8.78 1.99 -9.61
C THR A 82 -7.63 0.98 -9.71
N TYR A 83 -7.69 -0.14 -9.00
CA TYR A 83 -6.71 -1.21 -9.13
C TYR A 83 -7.07 -2.11 -10.31
N ASP A 84 -6.07 -2.43 -11.12
CA ASP A 84 -6.16 -3.53 -12.07
C ASP A 84 -6.22 -4.86 -11.32
N GLU A 85 -6.90 -5.86 -11.87
CA GLU A 85 -7.02 -7.20 -11.26
C GLU A 85 -5.68 -7.91 -11.03
N ASP A 86 -4.68 -7.61 -11.89
CA ASP A 86 -3.32 -8.15 -11.81
C ASP A 86 -2.37 -7.30 -10.96
N ASP A 87 -2.87 -6.21 -10.35
CA ASP A 87 -2.05 -5.33 -9.53
C ASP A 87 -1.81 -5.93 -8.13
N GLY A 88 -0.66 -6.53 -7.93
CA GLY A 88 -0.27 -7.14 -6.66
C GLY A 88 -0.27 -6.18 -5.45
N ARG A 89 -0.33 -4.86 -5.69
CA ARG A 89 -0.48 -3.89 -4.60
C ARG A 89 -1.86 -3.96 -3.95
N PHE A 90 -2.87 -4.43 -4.66
CA PHE A 90 -4.19 -4.64 -4.07
C PHE A 90 -4.11 -5.62 -2.89
N SER A 91 -3.66 -6.83 -3.14
CA SER A 91 -3.55 -7.87 -2.10
C SER A 91 -2.53 -7.56 -0.99
N ALA A 92 -1.51 -6.75 -1.31
CA ALA A 92 -0.54 -6.27 -0.33
C ALA A 92 -1.06 -5.09 0.52
N THR A 93 -2.19 -4.51 0.17
CA THR A 93 -2.75 -3.32 0.84
C THR A 93 -4.10 -3.60 1.48
N TRP A 94 -4.94 -4.43 0.84
CA TRP A 94 -6.33 -4.63 1.20
C TRP A 94 -6.65 -6.11 1.40
N THR A 95 -7.43 -6.41 2.43
CA THR A 95 -8.05 -7.72 2.60
C THR A 95 -9.55 -7.62 2.37
N VAL A 96 -10.07 -8.58 1.63
CA VAL A 96 -11.50 -8.80 1.34
C VAL A 96 -11.81 -10.30 1.44
N GLY A 97 -13.10 -10.65 1.49
CA GLY A 97 -13.54 -12.03 1.57
C GLY A 97 -13.60 -12.59 2.98
N GLN A 98 -13.85 -13.88 3.06
CA GLN A 98 -13.90 -14.62 4.32
C GLN A 98 -12.56 -14.57 5.04
N GLN A 99 -12.61 -14.22 6.32
CA GLN A 99 -11.42 -14.23 7.16
C GLN A 99 -11.30 -15.56 7.90
N TYR A 100 -10.06 -16.04 8.02
CA TYR A 100 -9.72 -17.31 8.67
C TYR A 100 -8.72 -17.06 9.78
N ASP A 101 -8.84 -17.80 10.86
CA ASP A 101 -7.86 -17.82 11.92
C ASP A 101 -6.57 -18.57 11.48
N ARG A 102 -5.58 -18.60 12.34
CA ARG A 102 -4.30 -19.28 12.05
C ARG A 102 -4.41 -20.79 11.93
N SER A 103 -5.51 -21.40 12.41
CA SER A 103 -5.78 -22.82 12.22
C SER A 103 -6.44 -23.13 10.87
N GLY A 104 -6.82 -22.08 10.14
CA GLY A 104 -7.57 -22.17 8.88
C GLY A 104 -9.08 -22.32 9.11
N SER A 105 -9.57 -22.09 10.33
CA SER A 105 -10.99 -22.09 10.63
C SER A 105 -11.61 -20.73 10.29
N PRO A 106 -12.85 -20.70 9.71
CA PRO A 106 -13.50 -19.44 9.42
C PRO A 106 -13.81 -18.70 10.72
N ILE A 107 -13.49 -17.41 10.73
CA ILE A 107 -13.81 -16.53 11.86
C ILE A 107 -15.29 -16.21 11.80
N MET A 108 -15.97 -16.38 12.92
CA MET A 108 -17.42 -16.13 13.07
C MET A 108 -17.66 -14.97 14.03
N VAL A 109 -18.65 -14.15 13.73
CA VAL A 109 -19.11 -13.04 14.58
C VAL A 109 -20.62 -13.16 14.74
N GLU A 110 -21.08 -13.34 15.96
CA GLU A 110 -22.52 -13.49 16.28
C GLU A 110 -23.23 -14.57 15.43
N GLY A 111 -22.50 -15.64 15.07
CA GLY A 111 -23.04 -16.77 14.28
C GLY A 111 -22.87 -16.60 12.76
N GLU A 112 -22.44 -15.44 12.29
CA GLU A 112 -22.21 -15.18 10.87
C GLU A 112 -20.71 -15.17 10.55
N PRO A 113 -20.31 -15.58 9.32
CA PRO A 113 -18.91 -15.54 8.92
C PRO A 113 -18.39 -14.10 8.78
N LEU A 114 -17.19 -13.84 9.26
CA LEU A 114 -16.51 -12.55 9.07
C LEU A 114 -16.04 -12.43 7.61
N VAL A 115 -16.84 -11.76 6.80
CA VAL A 115 -16.55 -11.52 5.39
C VAL A 115 -16.38 -10.03 5.14
N TYR A 116 -15.16 -9.58 4.82
CA TYR A 116 -14.96 -8.21 4.35
C TYR A 116 -15.39 -8.10 2.90
N THR A 117 -16.37 -7.25 2.62
CA THR A 117 -16.89 -7.07 1.26
C THR A 117 -16.10 -6.01 0.50
N ARG A 118 -16.18 -6.05 -0.83
CA ARG A 118 -15.69 -4.96 -1.67
C ARG A 118 -16.67 -3.78 -1.66
N GLU A 119 -17.95 -4.10 -1.57
CA GLU A 119 -19.04 -3.14 -1.59
C GLU A 119 -19.38 -2.64 -0.19
N ILE A 120 -19.94 -1.44 -0.14
CA ILE A 120 -20.47 -0.78 1.05
C ILE A 120 -21.90 -0.34 0.73
N HIS A 121 -22.88 -0.78 1.53
CA HIS A 121 -24.29 -0.44 1.30
C HIS A 121 -24.61 0.98 1.75
N SER A 122 -24.06 1.39 2.87
CA SER A 122 -24.31 2.71 3.44
C SER A 122 -23.13 3.19 4.27
N ILE A 123 -22.90 4.48 4.27
CA ILE A 123 -21.99 5.16 5.18
C ILE A 123 -22.71 5.72 6.41
N ASP A 124 -24.05 5.59 6.44
CA ASP A 124 -24.89 6.11 7.52
C ASP A 124 -25.19 5.02 8.56
N ASN A 125 -24.98 5.33 9.84
CA ASN A 125 -25.42 4.48 10.92
C ASN A 125 -26.94 4.75 11.16
N PRO A 126 -27.83 3.72 11.26
CA PRO A 126 -27.53 2.29 11.45
C PRO A 126 -27.45 1.44 10.18
N GLY A 127 -27.37 2.03 8.99
CA GLY A 127 -27.43 1.30 7.74
C GLY A 127 -26.14 0.60 7.34
N CYS A 128 -25.02 0.83 8.03
CA CYS A 128 -23.74 0.20 7.71
C CYS A 128 -23.54 -1.12 8.47
N TYR A 129 -23.08 -2.13 7.76
CA TYR A 129 -22.66 -3.40 8.35
C TYR A 129 -21.21 -3.31 8.84
N PRO A 130 -20.88 -3.80 10.06
CA PRO A 130 -19.54 -3.72 10.63
C PRO A 130 -18.44 -4.41 9.81
N PHE A 131 -18.84 -5.34 8.94
CA PHE A 131 -17.92 -6.14 8.14
C PHE A 131 -17.76 -5.63 6.70
N GLU A 132 -18.58 -4.68 6.26
CA GLU A 132 -18.54 -4.17 4.90
C GLU A 132 -17.23 -3.38 4.63
N GLY A 133 -16.81 -3.48 3.38
CA GLY A 133 -15.65 -2.80 2.84
C GLY A 133 -14.30 -3.48 3.14
N ALA A 134 -13.36 -3.27 2.24
CA ALA A 134 -12.00 -3.78 2.33
C ALA A 134 -11.24 -3.15 3.51
N ARG A 135 -10.43 -3.95 4.19
CA ARG A 135 -9.63 -3.49 5.33
C ARG A 135 -8.17 -3.33 4.96
N LEU A 136 -7.54 -2.27 5.47
CA LEU A 136 -6.14 -1.98 5.22
C LEU A 136 -5.25 -2.96 6.00
N ILE A 137 -4.37 -3.62 5.27
CA ILE A 137 -3.32 -4.51 5.81
C ILE A 137 -1.93 -4.12 5.28
N LYS A 138 -1.79 -2.89 4.81
CA LYS A 138 -0.58 -2.42 4.12
C LYS A 138 0.68 -2.49 4.98
N TYR A 139 0.57 -2.16 6.25
CA TYR A 139 1.65 -2.31 7.22
C TYR A 139 1.63 -3.73 7.77
N GLU A 140 2.80 -4.27 8.03
CA GLU A 140 2.96 -5.65 8.52
C GLU A 140 2.29 -5.79 9.89
N ILE A 141 1.53 -6.87 10.06
CA ILE A 141 0.96 -7.23 11.35
C ILE A 141 1.65 -8.52 11.79
N LEU A 142 2.56 -8.39 12.74
CA LEU A 142 3.24 -9.55 13.29
C LEU A 142 2.32 -10.34 14.21
N SER A 143 2.51 -11.66 14.21
CA SER A 143 1.77 -12.53 15.11
C SER A 143 2.11 -12.23 16.56
N GLY A 144 1.08 -12.02 17.37
CA GLY A 144 1.24 -11.72 18.78
C GLY A 144 1.47 -10.25 19.11
N ASP A 145 1.41 -9.35 18.13
CA ASP A 145 1.54 -7.92 18.37
C ASP A 145 0.60 -7.40 19.45
N PHE A 146 1.09 -6.43 20.20
CA PHE A 146 0.35 -5.80 21.29
C PHE A 146 -0.02 -4.36 20.96
N GLY A 147 -1.28 -4.02 21.06
CA GLY A 147 -1.82 -2.67 21.27
C GLY A 147 -1.50 -1.62 20.23
N SER A 148 -0.30 -1.60 19.72
CA SER A 148 0.16 -0.83 18.57
C SER A 148 1.22 -1.64 17.85
N SER A 149 1.16 -1.68 16.54
CA SER A 149 2.29 -2.12 15.74
C SER A 149 3.42 -1.08 15.84
N TYR A 150 4.63 -1.57 15.68
CA TYR A 150 5.82 -0.71 15.73
C TYR A 150 6.40 -0.49 14.33
N ASP A 151 5.54 -0.64 13.32
CA ASP A 151 5.95 -0.47 11.93
C ASP A 151 6.54 0.91 11.69
N ASP A 152 7.72 0.94 11.16
CA ASP A 152 8.34 2.14 10.64
C ASP A 152 7.50 2.74 9.50
N ILE A 153 7.45 4.07 9.43
CA ILE A 153 6.73 4.75 8.37
C ILE A 153 7.71 5.20 7.29
N PRO A 154 7.65 4.65 6.06
CA PRO A 154 8.45 5.14 4.94
C PRO A 154 7.93 6.51 4.51
N PHE A 155 8.65 7.56 4.87
CA PHE A 155 8.24 8.93 4.55
C PHE A 155 8.61 9.32 3.12
N PHE A 156 9.87 9.03 2.71
CA PHE A 156 10.33 9.17 1.33
C PHE A 156 11.03 7.91 0.85
N ARG A 157 10.70 7.49 -0.36
CA ARG A 157 11.27 6.34 -1.04
C ARG A 157 11.78 6.72 -2.43
N LEU A 158 12.63 5.88 -3.02
CA LEU A 158 13.09 6.09 -4.40
C LEU A 158 11.93 6.17 -5.41
N ALA A 159 10.86 5.40 -5.18
CA ALA A 159 9.64 5.50 -5.99
C ALA A 159 9.06 6.92 -6.01
N ASP A 160 9.12 7.65 -4.90
CA ASP A 160 8.61 9.03 -4.82
C ASP A 160 9.49 9.95 -5.68
N ALA A 161 10.83 9.79 -5.63
CA ALA A 161 11.75 10.54 -6.49
C ALA A 161 11.48 10.26 -7.98
N TYR A 162 11.23 9.00 -8.35
CA TYR A 162 10.85 8.61 -9.71
C TYR A 162 9.56 9.28 -10.17
N MET A 163 8.53 9.29 -9.31
CA MET A 163 7.23 9.90 -9.64
C MET A 163 7.34 11.42 -9.74
N ILE A 164 8.07 12.07 -8.85
CA ILE A 164 8.32 13.54 -8.93
C ILE A 164 9.04 13.87 -10.24
N LYS A 165 10.08 13.12 -10.59
CA LYS A 165 10.80 13.33 -11.86
C LYS A 165 9.88 13.13 -13.06
N ALA A 166 9.11 12.05 -13.07
CA ALA A 166 8.19 11.73 -14.16
C ALA A 166 7.14 12.85 -14.34
N GLU A 167 6.52 13.32 -13.24
CA GLU A 167 5.56 14.42 -13.29
C GLU A 167 6.19 15.70 -13.83
N CYS A 168 7.38 16.06 -13.36
CA CYS A 168 8.07 17.25 -13.83
C CYS A 168 8.40 17.18 -15.33
N LEU A 169 8.89 16.04 -15.82
CA LEU A 169 9.18 15.85 -17.25
C LEU A 169 7.92 15.96 -18.12
N LEU A 170 6.81 15.39 -17.66
CA LEU A 170 5.54 15.50 -18.38
C LEU A 170 5.00 16.94 -18.41
N ARG A 171 5.13 17.68 -17.30
CA ARG A 171 4.66 19.07 -17.23
C ARG A 171 5.52 20.03 -18.06
N LEU A 172 6.82 19.76 -18.20
CA LEU A 172 7.76 20.60 -18.93
C LEU A 172 7.89 20.19 -20.41
N GLY A 173 7.40 19.02 -20.81
CA GLY A 173 7.64 18.47 -22.14
C GLY A 173 9.08 17.96 -22.35
N GLY A 174 9.79 17.72 -21.27
CA GLY A 174 11.20 17.32 -21.22
C GLY A 174 12.07 18.33 -20.49
N TYR A 175 13.29 17.95 -20.12
CA TYR A 175 14.24 18.79 -19.40
C TYR A 175 15.69 18.31 -19.57
N LYS A 176 16.60 19.20 -19.97
CA LYS A 176 18.05 18.91 -20.10
C LYS A 176 18.38 17.63 -20.88
N GLY A 177 17.67 17.40 -21.98
CA GLY A 177 17.86 16.21 -22.83
C GLY A 177 17.06 14.98 -22.42
N GLU A 178 16.45 14.96 -21.26
CA GLU A 178 15.44 13.94 -20.88
C GLU A 178 14.09 14.30 -21.47
N THR A 179 13.35 13.28 -21.92
CA THR A 179 12.08 13.46 -22.63
C THR A 179 10.90 12.98 -21.79
N GLU A 180 9.67 13.21 -22.28
CA GLU A 180 8.46 12.60 -21.71
C GLU A 180 8.51 11.07 -21.74
N GLN A 181 9.26 10.45 -22.68
CA GLN A 181 9.45 9.01 -22.68
C GLN A 181 10.20 8.53 -21.43
N THR A 182 11.20 9.28 -20.98
CA THR A 182 11.88 9.00 -19.69
C THR A 182 10.88 8.95 -18.53
N ALA A 183 9.87 9.83 -18.52
CA ALA A 183 8.81 9.77 -17.51
C ALA A 183 8.00 8.47 -17.58
N ALA A 184 7.63 8.05 -18.78
CA ALA A 184 6.90 6.79 -18.98
C ALA A 184 7.72 5.57 -18.53
N ASP A 185 9.03 5.58 -18.80
CA ASP A 185 9.96 4.52 -18.39
C ASP A 185 10.09 4.44 -16.86
N LEU A 186 10.18 5.58 -16.16
CA LEU A 186 10.23 5.65 -14.70
C LEU A 186 8.96 5.10 -14.06
N VAL A 187 7.78 5.52 -14.56
CA VAL A 187 6.50 5.00 -14.08
C VAL A 187 6.40 3.49 -14.32
N THR A 188 6.81 3.03 -15.49
CA THR A 188 6.83 1.60 -15.83
C THR A 188 7.73 0.82 -14.89
N ALA A 189 8.93 1.32 -14.59
CA ALA A 189 9.87 0.67 -13.68
C ALA A 189 9.28 0.48 -12.27
N VAL A 190 8.62 1.50 -11.71
CA VAL A 190 7.95 1.37 -10.41
C VAL A 190 6.79 0.37 -10.46
N ARG A 191 6.08 0.29 -11.58
CA ARG A 191 4.94 -0.60 -11.76
C ARG A 191 5.34 -2.07 -11.96
N GLN A 192 6.51 -2.35 -12.51
CA GLN A 192 6.94 -3.72 -12.84
C GLN A 192 6.82 -4.69 -11.67
N ARG A 193 7.16 -4.28 -10.47
CA ARG A 193 7.06 -5.12 -9.27
C ARG A 193 5.62 -5.43 -8.85
N ALA A 194 4.67 -4.63 -9.28
CA ALA A 194 3.24 -4.81 -8.98
C ALA A 194 2.54 -5.75 -9.97
N PHE A 195 3.11 -5.93 -11.16
CA PHE A 195 2.54 -6.72 -12.25
C PHE A 195 3.45 -7.90 -12.63
N ARG A 196 3.92 -8.66 -11.63
CA ARG A 196 4.86 -9.77 -11.84
C ARG A 196 4.29 -10.88 -12.71
N ASP A 197 3.02 -11.19 -12.50
CA ASP A 197 2.33 -12.27 -13.21
C ASP A 197 1.85 -11.83 -14.59
N ASN A 198 1.78 -10.51 -14.84
CA ASN A 198 1.45 -9.93 -16.13
C ASN A 198 2.29 -8.67 -16.40
N PRO A 199 3.60 -8.80 -16.71
CA PRO A 199 4.51 -7.67 -16.89
C PRO A 199 4.09 -6.67 -17.97
N ALA A 200 3.34 -7.11 -18.97
CA ALA A 200 2.84 -6.23 -20.03
C ALA A 200 1.91 -5.13 -19.50
N LYS A 201 1.17 -5.39 -18.42
CA LYS A 201 0.30 -4.40 -17.77
C LYS A 201 1.07 -3.35 -16.96
N ALA A 202 2.34 -3.57 -16.68
CA ALA A 202 3.18 -2.58 -16.01
C ALA A 202 3.44 -1.35 -16.87
N ALA A 203 3.61 -1.55 -18.19
CA ALA A 203 3.98 -0.49 -19.12
C ALA A 203 2.97 0.65 -19.14
N ARG A 204 3.49 1.87 -19.24
CA ARG A 204 2.69 3.09 -19.46
C ARG A 204 3.30 3.89 -20.60
N THR A 205 2.45 4.44 -21.43
CA THR A 205 2.85 5.35 -22.50
C THR A 205 2.73 6.80 -22.06
N VAL A 206 3.43 7.69 -22.73
CA VAL A 206 3.28 9.15 -22.53
C VAL A 206 1.83 9.61 -22.70
N ALA A 207 1.14 9.10 -23.72
CA ALA A 207 -0.26 9.46 -23.98
C ALA A 207 -1.19 9.07 -22.81
N GLN A 208 -1.00 7.89 -22.23
CA GLN A 208 -1.75 7.45 -21.05
C GLN A 208 -1.47 8.31 -19.83
N LEU A 209 -0.21 8.69 -19.61
CA LEU A 209 0.18 9.53 -18.46
C LEU A 209 -0.32 10.98 -18.61
N LYS A 210 -0.56 11.45 -19.83
CA LYS A 210 -1.10 12.79 -20.13
C LYS A 210 -2.62 12.85 -20.17
N GLY A 211 -3.32 11.85 -19.70
CA GLY A 211 -4.77 11.81 -19.60
C GLY A 211 -5.46 10.98 -20.67
N GLY A 212 -4.72 10.18 -21.42
CA GLY A 212 -5.30 9.06 -22.16
C GLY A 212 -5.91 8.05 -21.20
N SER A 213 -7.01 7.38 -21.60
CA SER A 213 -7.65 6.36 -20.77
C SER A 213 -6.66 5.29 -20.34
N VAL A 214 -6.60 5.03 -19.06
CA VAL A 214 -5.74 3.98 -18.46
C VAL A 214 -6.54 2.90 -17.75
N TYR A 215 -7.83 3.13 -17.56
CA TYR A 215 -8.76 2.25 -16.86
C TYR A 215 -10.06 2.15 -17.62
#